data_dfe77aa20357e3d0598c7049ef9eed86
#
_entry.id   dfe77aa20357e3d0598c7049ef9eed86
#
_cell.length_a   1.000
_cell.length_b   1.000
_cell.length_c   1.000
_cell.angle_alpha   90.00
_cell.angle_beta   90.00
_cell.angle_gamma   90.00
#
_symmetry.space_group_name_H-M   'P 1'
#
loop_
_entity.id
_entity.type
_entity.pdbx_description
1 polymer ?
#
loop_
_entity_poly.entity_id
_entity_poly.type
_entity_poly.pdbx_seq_one_letter_code
_entity_poly.pdbx_strand_id
1 'polypeptide(L)'
;CESYHRAGGTAAVMSELLSNNKIHGDVITVSGKKMSSCLDGHKIKDKDVITEFNNPLKNRAGFIVLKGNLFESAIMKTSVISDEFRKKFLSKPGREGILEGIAIVFEGSEDYHDRVNDESLNMDENSILVIRGAGPIGWPGSAEVVNMQPSDKLIKQGITELPCIGDG
;
A
#
# COMPACT_ATOMS: atom_id res chain seq x y z
N CYS A 1 -14.10 -13.65 5.27
CA CYS A 1 -14.80 -12.87 6.34
C CYS A 1 -15.28 -13.75 7.49
N GLU A 2 -15.86 -14.93 7.23
CA GLU A 2 -16.41 -15.79 8.28
C GLU A 2 -15.33 -16.28 9.27
N SER A 3 -14.20 -16.79 8.78
CA SER A 3 -13.07 -17.22 9.62
C SER A 3 -12.58 -16.10 10.52
N TYR A 4 -12.43 -14.89 9.98
CA TYR A 4 -12.04 -13.71 10.75
C TYR A 4 -13.02 -13.38 11.88
N HIS A 5 -14.34 -13.44 11.59
CA HIS A 5 -15.36 -13.22 12.61
C HIS A 5 -15.30 -14.28 13.73
N ARG A 6 -15.15 -15.56 13.36
CA ARG A 6 -15.02 -16.67 14.34
C ARG A 6 -13.75 -16.57 15.18
N ALA A 7 -12.67 -16.09 14.61
CA ALA A 7 -11.39 -15.86 15.30
C ALA A 7 -11.44 -14.71 16.33
N GLY A 8 -12.55 -13.97 16.39
CA GLY A 8 -12.77 -12.86 17.31
C GLY A 8 -12.98 -11.51 16.63
N GLY A 9 -12.74 -11.43 15.32
CA GLY A 9 -13.03 -10.25 14.50
C GLY A 9 -12.26 -8.99 14.91
N THR A 10 -12.78 -7.85 14.51
CA THR A 10 -12.15 -6.54 14.78
C THR A 10 -11.99 -6.25 16.27
N ALA A 11 -12.94 -6.68 17.10
CA ALA A 11 -12.87 -6.45 18.54
C ALA A 11 -11.67 -7.19 19.17
N ALA A 12 -11.35 -8.41 18.71
CA ALA A 12 -10.17 -9.14 19.17
C ALA A 12 -8.86 -8.47 18.71
N VAL A 13 -8.81 -7.98 17.46
CA VAL A 13 -7.64 -7.21 16.96
C VAL A 13 -7.43 -5.94 17.76
N MET A 14 -8.49 -5.18 18.02
CA MET A 14 -8.39 -3.95 18.81
C MET A 14 -8.01 -4.23 20.27
N SER A 15 -8.52 -5.31 20.87
CA SER A 15 -8.13 -5.74 22.21
C SER A 15 -6.65 -6.09 22.28
N GLU A 16 -6.12 -6.81 21.29
CA GLU A 16 -4.70 -7.13 21.17
C GLU A 16 -3.84 -5.86 21.06
N LEU A 17 -4.26 -4.89 20.23
CA LEU A 17 -3.58 -3.60 20.10
C LEU A 17 -3.64 -2.78 21.39
N LEU A 18 -4.77 -2.80 22.10
CA LEU A 18 -4.93 -2.11 23.39
C LEU A 18 -3.99 -2.69 24.44
N SER A 19 -3.91 -4.02 24.54
CA SER A 19 -3.03 -4.73 25.49
C SER A 19 -1.55 -4.43 25.25
N ASN A 20 -1.19 -4.07 24.02
CA ASN A 20 0.16 -3.68 23.61
C ASN A 20 0.38 -2.16 23.53
N ASN A 21 -0.52 -1.35 24.09
CA ASN A 21 -0.44 0.12 24.14
C ASN A 21 -0.33 0.78 22.73
N LYS A 22 -1.00 0.21 21.74
CA LYS A 22 -0.99 0.73 20.35
C LYS A 22 -2.23 1.55 20.00
N ILE A 23 -3.24 1.55 20.85
CA ILE A 23 -4.43 2.40 20.74
C ILE A 23 -4.78 2.99 22.12
N HIS A 24 -5.53 4.08 22.11
CA HIS A 24 -5.96 4.76 23.33
C HIS A 24 -7.23 4.13 23.90
N GLY A 25 -7.16 3.57 25.10
CA GLY A 25 -8.28 2.90 25.75
C GLY A 25 -9.25 3.83 26.47
N ASP A 26 -8.86 5.06 26.73
CA ASP A 26 -9.63 6.06 27.48
C ASP A 26 -10.56 6.92 26.61
N VAL A 27 -10.44 6.82 25.26
CA VAL A 27 -11.31 7.55 24.33
C VAL A 27 -12.75 7.09 24.43
N ILE A 28 -13.68 8.02 24.26
CA ILE A 28 -15.11 7.74 24.25
C ILE A 28 -15.53 7.28 22.85
N THR A 29 -16.23 6.17 22.79
CA THR A 29 -16.80 5.62 21.57
C THR A 29 -18.20 6.16 21.29
N VAL A 30 -18.75 5.87 20.11
CA VAL A 30 -20.14 6.25 19.75
C VAL A 30 -21.19 5.67 20.69
N SER A 31 -20.87 4.60 21.44
CA SER A 31 -21.76 4.04 22.46
C SER A 31 -21.77 4.83 23.79
N GLY A 32 -20.98 5.90 23.90
CA GLY A 32 -20.82 6.67 25.14
C GLY A 32 -19.92 5.98 26.18
N LYS A 33 -19.31 4.84 25.86
CA LYS A 33 -18.41 4.10 26.75
C LYS A 33 -16.96 4.29 26.31
N LYS A 34 -16.02 4.10 27.24
CA LYS A 34 -14.60 4.06 26.90
C LYS A 34 -14.27 2.87 26.00
N MET A 35 -13.30 3.05 25.12
CA MET A 35 -12.80 1.99 24.23
C MET A 35 -12.41 0.74 25.02
N SER A 36 -11.67 0.90 26.11
CA SER A 36 -11.26 -0.21 26.98
C SER A 36 -12.45 -1.02 27.49
N SER A 37 -13.55 -0.34 27.88
CA SER A 37 -14.77 -1.01 28.34
C SER A 37 -15.51 -1.74 27.22
N CYS A 38 -15.45 -1.23 25.99
CA CYS A 38 -16.06 -1.89 24.83
C CYS A 38 -15.28 -3.14 24.38
N LEU A 39 -13.99 -3.20 24.70
CA LEU A 39 -13.09 -4.30 24.30
C LEU A 39 -12.90 -5.35 25.40
N ASP A 40 -13.46 -5.11 26.59
CA ASP A 40 -13.35 -6.04 27.70
C ASP A 40 -13.89 -7.44 27.35
N GLY A 41 -13.14 -8.48 27.69
CA GLY A 41 -13.46 -9.87 27.38
C GLY A 41 -13.21 -10.32 25.94
N HIS A 42 -12.92 -9.40 25.02
CA HIS A 42 -12.58 -9.75 23.64
C HIS A 42 -11.12 -10.24 23.54
N LYS A 43 -10.92 -11.36 22.86
CA LYS A 43 -9.59 -11.95 22.64
C LYS A 43 -9.53 -12.72 21.33
N ILE A 44 -8.31 -12.95 20.86
CA ILE A 44 -8.04 -13.85 19.73
C ILE A 44 -8.43 -15.28 20.11
N LYS A 45 -9.29 -15.90 19.30
CA LYS A 45 -9.77 -17.29 19.48
C LYS A 45 -9.05 -18.27 18.56
N ASP A 46 -8.52 -17.78 17.45
CA ASP A 46 -7.82 -18.54 16.43
C ASP A 46 -6.60 -17.74 15.95
N LYS A 47 -5.40 -18.21 16.32
CA LYS A 47 -4.14 -17.52 16.02
C LYS A 47 -3.65 -17.74 14.59
N ASP A 48 -4.18 -18.74 13.88
CA ASP A 48 -3.88 -18.94 12.46
C ASP A 48 -4.57 -17.94 11.57
N VAL A 49 -5.67 -17.34 12.06
CA VAL A 49 -6.45 -16.33 11.34
C VAL A 49 -6.12 -14.91 11.81
N ILE A 50 -5.99 -14.69 13.11
CA ILE A 50 -5.59 -13.41 13.72
C ILE A 50 -4.37 -13.69 14.57
N THR A 51 -3.21 -13.22 14.14
CA THR A 51 -1.94 -13.43 14.84
C THR A 51 -1.79 -12.47 16.03
N GLU A 52 -0.98 -12.86 16.99
CA GLU A 52 -0.63 -12.02 18.13
C GLU A 52 0.29 -10.87 17.71
N PHE A 53 0.25 -9.78 18.44
CA PHE A 53 1.06 -8.59 18.15
C PHE A 53 2.57 -8.88 18.02
N ASN A 54 3.09 -9.75 18.87
CA ASN A 54 4.51 -10.14 18.88
C ASN A 54 4.89 -11.20 17.83
N ASN A 55 3.91 -11.75 17.12
CA ASN A 55 4.12 -12.69 16.02
C ASN A 55 3.32 -12.28 14.77
N PRO A 56 3.60 -11.13 14.16
CA PRO A 56 2.84 -10.63 13.04
C PRO A 56 3.07 -11.47 11.78
N LEU A 57 2.04 -11.57 10.92
CA LEU A 57 2.17 -12.21 9.60
C LEU A 57 3.24 -11.54 8.73
N LYS A 58 3.44 -10.23 8.91
CA LYS A 58 4.40 -9.45 8.14
C LYS A 58 5.00 -8.36 9.02
N ASN A 59 6.31 -8.35 9.10
CA ASN A 59 7.05 -7.26 9.72
C ASN A 59 7.09 -6.04 8.78
N ARG A 60 7.19 -4.84 9.35
CA ARG A 60 7.25 -3.57 8.59
C ARG A 60 6.07 -3.40 7.61
N ALA A 61 4.89 -3.87 8.00
CA ALA A 61 3.64 -3.63 7.29
C ALA A 61 2.95 -2.38 7.87
N GLY A 62 2.21 -1.67 7.05
CA GLY A 62 1.49 -0.45 7.45
C GLY A 62 1.55 0.61 6.38
N PHE A 63 1.36 1.86 6.79
CA PHE A 63 1.42 3.01 5.91
C PHE A 63 2.63 3.87 6.26
N ILE A 64 3.29 4.41 5.25
CA ILE A 64 4.33 5.43 5.38
C ILE A 64 3.97 6.65 4.55
N VAL A 65 4.49 7.79 4.96
CA VAL A 65 4.44 9.02 4.17
C VAL A 65 5.75 9.12 3.39
N LEU A 66 5.62 9.18 2.07
CA LEU A 66 6.74 9.38 1.15
C LEU A 66 6.94 10.87 0.92
N LYS A 67 8.20 11.26 0.70
CA LYS A 67 8.60 12.59 0.25
C LYS A 67 9.58 12.47 -0.91
N GLY A 68 9.50 13.38 -1.85
CA GLY A 68 10.38 13.35 -3.02
C GLY A 68 10.37 14.66 -3.79
N ASN A 69 10.97 14.65 -4.97
CA ASN A 69 11.00 15.79 -5.86
C ASN A 69 9.73 15.98 -6.72
N LEU A 70 8.85 14.98 -6.72
CA LEU A 70 7.59 15.05 -7.48
C LEU A 70 6.47 15.70 -6.65
N PHE A 71 6.42 15.42 -5.34
CA PHE A 71 5.46 15.98 -4.38
C PHE A 71 6.03 15.93 -2.96
N GLU A 72 5.48 16.76 -2.06
CA GLU A 72 5.95 16.85 -0.67
C GLU A 72 5.47 15.70 0.20
N SER A 73 4.35 15.07 -0.13
CA SER A 73 3.82 13.93 0.62
C SER A 73 2.94 13.03 -0.25
N ALA A 74 3.11 11.72 -0.07
CA ALA A 74 2.22 10.69 -0.58
C ALA A 74 2.11 9.58 0.44
N ILE A 75 1.03 8.82 0.41
CA ILE A 75 0.83 7.67 1.30
C ILE A 75 1.13 6.40 0.53
N MET A 76 1.90 5.51 1.14
CA MET A 76 2.18 4.18 0.60
C MET A 76 1.93 3.10 1.64
N LYS A 77 1.27 2.03 1.21
CA LYS A 77 1.11 0.80 2.00
C LYS A 77 2.34 -0.08 1.83
N THR A 78 3.14 -0.23 2.87
CA THR A 78 4.43 -0.95 2.80
C THR A 78 4.30 -2.47 2.70
N SER A 79 3.14 -3.04 3.05
CA SER A 79 2.89 -4.48 2.96
C SER A 79 2.84 -5.02 1.53
N VAL A 80 2.64 -4.15 0.53
CA VAL A 80 2.62 -4.53 -0.89
C VAL A 80 4.00 -4.54 -1.53
N ILE A 81 5.03 -4.03 -0.85
CA ILE A 81 6.41 -4.06 -1.35
C ILE A 81 6.94 -5.49 -1.24
N SER A 82 7.24 -6.13 -2.38
CA SER A 82 7.87 -7.44 -2.42
C SER A 82 9.32 -7.38 -1.93
N ASP A 83 9.86 -8.54 -1.51
CA ASP A 83 11.25 -8.62 -1.09
C ASP A 83 12.22 -8.40 -2.26
N GLU A 84 11.83 -8.82 -3.46
CA GLU A 84 12.55 -8.58 -4.71
C GLU A 84 12.63 -7.09 -5.03
N PHE A 85 11.49 -6.39 -4.97
CA PHE A 85 11.44 -4.95 -5.16
C PHE A 85 12.30 -4.22 -4.14
N ARG A 86 12.18 -4.59 -2.86
CA ARG A 86 12.97 -4.01 -1.78
C ARG A 86 14.47 -4.19 -2.01
N LYS A 87 14.89 -5.39 -2.39
CA LYS A 87 16.28 -5.71 -2.69
C LYS A 87 16.80 -4.94 -3.91
N LYS A 88 16.01 -4.88 -4.99
CA LYS A 88 16.39 -4.25 -6.26
C LYS A 88 16.48 -2.72 -6.14
N PHE A 89 15.49 -2.09 -5.55
CA PHE A 89 15.30 -0.64 -5.62
C PHE A 89 15.58 0.10 -4.30
N LEU A 90 15.31 -0.52 -3.14
CA LEU A 90 15.33 0.18 -1.85
C LEU A 90 16.51 -0.18 -0.95
N SER A 91 17.42 -1.03 -1.40
CA SER A 91 18.59 -1.50 -0.61
C SER A 91 19.93 -1.05 -1.20
N LYS A 92 19.94 0.01 -2.01
CA LYS A 92 21.18 0.57 -2.57
C LYS A 92 22.03 1.17 -1.44
N PRO A 93 23.33 0.81 -1.30
CA PRO A 93 24.18 1.31 -0.23
C PRO A 93 24.23 2.85 -0.19
N GLY A 94 23.98 3.43 1.00
CA GLY A 94 23.95 4.87 1.22
C GLY A 94 22.69 5.58 0.69
N ARG A 95 21.75 4.83 0.13
CA ARG A 95 20.46 5.32 -0.42
C ARG A 95 19.30 4.40 -0.05
N GLU A 96 19.40 3.77 1.09
CA GLU A 96 18.40 2.83 1.57
C GLU A 96 17.02 3.51 1.74
N GLY A 97 16.00 2.88 1.21
CA GLY A 97 14.62 3.40 1.24
C GLY A 97 14.33 4.51 0.22
N ILE A 98 15.27 4.84 -0.66
CA ILE A 98 15.07 5.84 -1.72
C ILE A 98 14.78 5.11 -3.03
N LEU A 99 13.62 5.36 -3.62
CA LEU A 99 13.28 4.95 -4.96
C LEU A 99 13.62 6.05 -5.96
N GLU A 100 14.40 5.71 -6.97
CA GLU A 100 14.73 6.60 -8.09
C GLU A 100 14.45 5.91 -9.41
N GLY A 101 13.89 6.64 -10.35
CA GLY A 101 13.62 6.18 -11.70
C GLY A 101 13.25 7.32 -12.63
N ILE A 102 13.10 6.99 -13.91
CA ILE A 102 12.64 7.91 -14.94
C ILE A 102 11.11 7.90 -14.93
N ALA A 103 10.49 9.07 -14.74
CA ALA A 103 9.03 9.20 -14.77
C ALA A 103 8.51 9.12 -16.21
N ILE A 104 7.62 8.17 -16.46
CA ILE A 104 6.81 8.08 -17.68
C ILE A 104 5.41 8.56 -17.32
N VAL A 105 5.04 9.73 -17.81
CA VAL A 105 3.82 10.44 -17.39
C VAL A 105 2.71 10.26 -18.40
N PHE A 106 1.52 9.91 -17.90
CA PHE A 106 0.28 9.78 -18.66
C PHE A 106 -0.78 10.75 -18.14
N GLU A 107 -1.51 11.36 -19.05
CA GLU A 107 -2.59 12.33 -18.77
C GLU A 107 -3.94 11.60 -18.68
N GLY A 108 -4.09 10.72 -17.70
CA GLY A 108 -5.27 9.91 -17.50
C GLY A 108 -5.18 8.53 -18.14
N SER A 109 -6.22 7.72 -17.90
CA SER A 109 -6.26 6.32 -18.32
C SER A 109 -6.30 6.13 -19.84
N GLU A 110 -6.95 7.02 -20.55
CA GLU A 110 -7.04 6.96 -22.02
C GLU A 110 -5.66 7.16 -22.64
N ASP A 111 -4.93 8.20 -22.25
CA ASP A 111 -3.56 8.47 -22.70
C ASP A 111 -2.61 7.30 -22.36
N TYR A 112 -2.78 6.68 -21.19
CA TYR A 112 -2.02 5.48 -20.84
C TYR A 112 -2.30 4.33 -21.81
N HIS A 113 -3.54 4.01 -22.09
CA HIS A 113 -3.90 2.92 -23.01
C HIS A 113 -3.41 3.17 -24.45
N ASP A 114 -3.47 4.40 -24.90
CA ASP A 114 -3.04 4.77 -26.25
C ASP A 114 -1.51 4.73 -26.41
N ARG A 115 -0.76 5.06 -25.35
CA ARG A 115 0.68 5.30 -25.43
C ARG A 115 1.57 4.28 -24.71
N VAL A 116 1.05 3.39 -23.88
CA VAL A 116 1.87 2.49 -23.09
C VAL A 116 2.85 1.65 -23.92
N ASN A 117 2.52 1.38 -25.19
CA ASN A 117 3.35 0.66 -26.13
C ASN A 117 4.13 1.55 -27.11
N ASP A 118 4.11 2.87 -26.92
CA ASP A 118 4.88 3.81 -27.75
C ASP A 118 6.36 3.70 -27.40
N GLU A 119 7.17 3.28 -28.38
CA GLU A 119 8.62 3.10 -28.20
C GLU A 119 9.34 4.42 -27.91
N SER A 120 8.79 5.57 -28.30
CA SER A 120 9.36 6.89 -28.03
C SER A 120 9.42 7.23 -26.54
N LEU A 121 8.63 6.56 -25.69
CA LEU A 121 8.68 6.70 -24.24
C LEU A 121 9.96 6.19 -23.64
N ASN A 122 10.73 5.36 -24.38
CA ASN A 122 11.97 4.73 -23.90
C ASN A 122 11.81 4.06 -22.53
N MET A 123 10.66 3.42 -22.30
CA MET A 123 10.34 2.74 -21.06
C MET A 123 11.30 1.58 -20.81
N ASP A 124 11.87 1.51 -19.61
CA ASP A 124 12.78 0.47 -19.17
C ASP A 124 12.43 -0.06 -17.76
N GLU A 125 13.23 -0.97 -17.24
CA GLU A 125 13.06 -1.57 -15.90
C GLU A 125 13.27 -0.61 -14.73
N ASN A 126 13.80 0.60 -14.96
CA ASN A 126 14.01 1.63 -13.97
C ASN A 126 12.97 2.76 -14.10
N SER A 127 11.99 2.61 -14.98
CA SER A 127 10.93 3.59 -15.16
C SER A 127 9.93 3.54 -14.01
N ILE A 128 9.34 4.71 -13.71
CA ILE A 128 8.23 4.87 -12.78
C ILE A 128 7.04 5.38 -13.60
N LEU A 129 5.95 4.63 -13.61
CA LEU A 129 4.75 5.03 -14.31
C LEU A 129 3.96 6.03 -13.46
N VAL A 130 3.63 7.16 -14.03
CA VAL A 130 2.91 8.24 -13.36
C VAL A 130 1.65 8.55 -14.14
N ILE A 131 0.48 8.50 -13.50
CA ILE A 131 -0.79 8.88 -14.10
C ILE A 131 -1.35 10.10 -13.38
N ARG A 132 -1.74 11.12 -14.14
CA ARG A 132 -2.36 12.35 -13.66
C ARG A 132 -3.83 12.40 -14.02
N GLY A 133 -4.62 13.13 -13.23
CA GLY A 133 -6.04 13.29 -13.50
C GLY A 133 -6.87 12.02 -13.27
N ALA A 134 -6.34 11.04 -12.53
CA ALA A 134 -7.02 9.79 -12.17
C ALA A 134 -7.57 9.78 -10.75
N GLY A 135 -7.52 10.91 -10.05
CA GLY A 135 -8.04 11.09 -8.69
C GLY A 135 -9.57 11.12 -8.60
N PRO A 136 -10.10 11.32 -7.39
CA PRO A 136 -11.55 11.27 -7.14
C PRO A 136 -12.39 12.25 -7.98
N ILE A 137 -11.79 13.33 -8.44
CA ILE A 137 -12.45 14.32 -9.33
C ILE A 137 -12.36 13.88 -10.79
N GLY A 138 -11.26 13.25 -11.19
CA GLY A 138 -11.02 12.84 -12.57
C GLY A 138 -11.76 11.57 -12.96
N TRP A 139 -11.57 10.50 -12.21
CA TRP A 139 -12.15 9.18 -12.50
C TRP A 139 -12.78 8.55 -11.26
N PRO A 140 -14.04 8.14 -11.29
CA PRO A 140 -14.66 7.38 -10.21
C PRO A 140 -13.94 6.05 -9.98
N GLY A 141 -13.72 5.70 -8.71
CA GLY A 141 -13.04 4.45 -8.35
C GLY A 141 -11.52 4.47 -8.58
N SER A 142 -10.93 5.61 -8.47
CA SER A 142 -9.58 5.97 -8.90
C SER A 142 -8.42 5.17 -8.33
N ALA A 143 -8.56 4.51 -7.20
CA ALA A 143 -7.46 3.73 -6.61
C ALA A 143 -6.99 2.59 -7.53
N GLU A 144 -7.89 1.97 -8.26
CA GLU A 144 -7.60 0.89 -9.21
C GLU A 144 -6.98 1.41 -10.52
N VAL A 145 -7.25 2.65 -10.88
CA VAL A 145 -6.79 3.26 -12.14
C VAL A 145 -5.29 3.52 -12.13
N VAL A 146 -4.67 3.63 -10.97
CA VAL A 146 -3.22 3.83 -10.85
C VAL A 146 -2.41 2.53 -11.02
N ASN A 147 -3.06 1.38 -11.12
CA ASN A 147 -2.41 0.09 -11.37
C ASN A 147 -2.10 -0.09 -12.86
N MET A 148 -1.04 0.54 -13.30
CA MET A 148 -0.56 0.46 -14.69
C MET A 148 0.36 -0.74 -14.88
N GLN A 149 0.28 -1.36 -16.05
CA GLN A 149 1.22 -2.38 -16.49
C GLN A 149 2.34 -1.77 -17.33
N PRO A 150 3.54 -2.39 -17.35
CA PRO A 150 4.58 -2.02 -18.31
C PRO A 150 4.16 -2.26 -19.76
N SER A 151 4.94 -1.73 -20.72
CA SER A 151 4.73 -2.02 -22.14
C SER A 151 4.85 -3.51 -22.44
N ASP A 152 4.18 -3.98 -23.50
CA ASP A 152 4.26 -5.37 -23.98
C ASP A 152 5.69 -5.83 -24.22
N LYS A 153 6.57 -4.93 -24.63
CA LYS A 153 7.99 -5.17 -24.83
C LYS A 153 8.68 -5.60 -23.53
N LEU A 154 8.42 -4.89 -22.43
CA LEU A 154 8.99 -5.22 -21.13
C LEU A 154 8.38 -6.49 -20.54
N ILE A 155 7.07 -6.69 -20.71
CA ILE A 155 6.39 -7.92 -20.28
C ILE A 155 6.99 -9.14 -20.96
N LYS A 156 7.25 -9.07 -22.27
CA LYS A 156 7.92 -10.16 -23.03
C LYS A 156 9.36 -10.44 -22.57
N GLN A 157 10.00 -9.45 -21.94
CA GLN A 157 11.32 -9.59 -21.31
C GLN A 157 11.25 -10.10 -19.87
N GLY A 158 10.06 -10.37 -19.34
CA GLY A 158 9.84 -10.85 -17.98
C GLY A 158 9.69 -9.73 -16.93
N ILE A 159 9.63 -8.46 -17.35
CA ILE A 159 9.39 -7.32 -16.45
C ILE A 159 7.88 -7.06 -16.44
N THR A 160 7.20 -7.68 -15.49
CA THR A 160 5.73 -7.65 -15.40
C THR A 160 5.18 -6.54 -14.51
N GLU A 161 6.05 -5.87 -13.74
CA GLU A 161 5.66 -4.83 -12.80
C GLU A 161 6.66 -3.68 -12.81
N LEU A 162 6.15 -2.46 -12.76
CA LEU A 162 6.91 -1.22 -12.51
C LEU A 162 6.25 -0.44 -11.39
N PRO A 163 7.00 0.42 -10.67
CA PRO A 163 6.40 1.33 -9.69
C PRO A 163 5.37 2.24 -10.37
N CYS A 164 4.20 2.38 -9.75
CA CYS A 164 3.12 3.23 -10.23
C CYS A 164 2.83 4.34 -9.21
N ILE A 165 2.59 5.55 -9.68
CA ILE A 165 2.20 6.72 -8.90
C ILE A 165 0.99 7.36 -9.56
N GLY A 166 -0.01 7.70 -8.77
CA GLY A 166 -1.19 8.41 -9.21
C GLY A 166 -1.64 9.45 -8.18
N ASP A 167 -2.58 10.29 -8.57
CA ASP A 167 -3.18 11.35 -7.76
C ASP A 167 -4.55 10.96 -7.17
N GLY A 168 -4.84 9.64 -7.17
CA GLY A 168 -6.04 9.05 -6.63
C GLY A 168 -6.03 8.70 -5.16
#